data_1d2b034c0b11854c28a53184481fa51a
#
_entry.id   1d2b034c0b11854c28a53184481fa51a
#
_cell.length_a   1.000
_cell.length_b   1.000
_cell.length_c   1.000
_cell.angle_alpha   90.00
_cell.angle_beta   90.00
_cell.angle_gamma   90.00
#
_symmetry.space_group_name_H-M   'P 1'
#
loop_
_entity.id
_entity.type
_entity.pdbx_description
1 polymer ?
#
loop_
_entity_poly.entity_id
_entity_poly.type
_entity_poly.pdbx_seq_one_letter_code
_entity_poly.pdbx_strand_id
1 'polypeptide(L)'
;MRNMKRFIAFLMLFVLAAGVCHADIIPPYGEGQIGLTAVVLCSNLTVRKDRSASSEAVTTLNAGARFMVQNQVDGWADCFLSDDVDGGCSGWVNADYVVVDPAWYRTNGATAVYAWNDTKAPRVGLLDDGEMLPILKDDGDWLVVSLRGASGWIRKTASDK
;
A
#
# COMPACT_ATOMS: atom_id res chain seq x y z
N MET A 1 2.87 -13.79 -62.45
CA MET A 1 2.21 -12.64 -61.85
C MET A 1 1.06 -12.97 -60.90
N ARG A 2 0.34 -14.11 -61.07
CA ARG A 2 -0.82 -14.49 -60.20
C ARG A 2 -0.42 -14.93 -58.79
N ASN A 3 0.78 -15.48 -58.60
CA ASN A 3 1.27 -15.93 -57.28
C ASN A 3 1.82 -14.81 -56.40
N MET A 4 2.31 -13.72 -57.00
CA MET A 4 2.86 -12.57 -56.26
C MET A 4 1.76 -11.77 -55.59
N LYS A 5 0.56 -11.67 -56.19
CA LYS A 5 -0.59 -10.99 -55.58
C LYS A 5 -1.15 -11.72 -54.34
N ARG A 6 -1.07 -13.06 -54.34
CA ARG A 6 -1.48 -13.89 -53.20
C ARG A 6 -0.49 -13.78 -52.03
N PHE A 7 0.78 -13.63 -52.33
CA PHE A 7 1.83 -13.47 -51.32
C PHE A 7 1.74 -12.11 -50.58
N ILE A 8 1.41 -11.04 -51.36
CA ILE A 8 1.22 -9.70 -50.79
C ILE A 8 -0.03 -9.65 -49.92
N ALA A 9 -1.12 -10.31 -50.33
CA ALA A 9 -2.35 -10.39 -49.52
C ALA A 9 -2.13 -11.18 -48.21
N PHE A 10 -1.29 -12.22 -48.23
CA PHE A 10 -0.98 -13.00 -47.03
C PHE A 10 -0.03 -12.23 -46.09
N LEU A 11 0.90 -11.47 -46.66
CA LEU A 11 1.82 -10.61 -45.87
C LEU A 11 1.05 -9.44 -45.22
N MET A 12 0.07 -8.85 -45.89
CA MET A 12 -0.75 -7.80 -45.29
C MET A 12 -1.69 -8.34 -44.19
N LEU A 13 -2.19 -9.59 -44.34
CA LEU A 13 -3.00 -10.21 -43.30
C LEU A 13 -2.18 -10.52 -42.02
N PHE A 14 -0.89 -10.85 -42.19
CA PHE A 14 -0.01 -11.13 -41.05
C PHE A 14 0.44 -9.85 -40.30
N VAL A 15 0.54 -8.71 -40.99
CA VAL A 15 0.88 -7.41 -40.40
C VAL A 15 -0.33 -6.85 -39.62
N LEU A 16 -1.56 -7.17 -40.01
CA LEU A 16 -2.78 -6.77 -39.31
C LEU A 16 -3.07 -7.62 -38.06
N ALA A 17 -2.49 -8.82 -37.94
CA ALA A 17 -2.65 -9.67 -36.75
C ALA A 17 -1.59 -9.45 -35.67
N ALA A 18 -0.52 -8.71 -35.96
CA ALA A 18 0.58 -8.44 -35.03
C ALA A 18 0.46 -7.10 -34.30
N GLY A 19 -0.68 -6.44 -34.33
CA GLY A 19 -0.80 -5.06 -33.89
C GLY A 19 -1.91 -4.76 -32.90
N VAL A 20 -2.20 -5.63 -31.94
CA VAL A 20 -2.88 -5.21 -30.73
C VAL A 20 -2.04 -5.68 -29.55
N CYS A 21 -0.83 -5.10 -29.41
CA CYS A 21 -0.37 -4.84 -28.08
C CYS A 21 -1.41 -3.89 -27.49
N HIS A 22 -2.35 -4.40 -26.73
CA HIS A 22 -2.90 -3.62 -25.66
C HIS A 22 -1.71 -3.37 -24.72
N ALA A 23 -0.95 -2.30 -24.98
CA ALA A 23 -0.40 -1.58 -23.90
C ALA A 23 -1.64 -1.24 -23.07
N ASP A 24 -1.82 -1.86 -21.92
CA ASP A 24 -2.64 -1.29 -20.87
C ASP A 24 -2.05 0.11 -20.70
N ILE A 25 -2.72 1.07 -21.30
CA ILE A 25 -2.52 2.46 -20.97
C ILE A 25 -3.04 2.50 -19.55
N ILE A 26 -2.14 2.34 -18.59
CA ILE A 26 -2.35 2.86 -17.25
C ILE A 26 -2.84 4.27 -17.55
N PRO A 27 -4.10 4.61 -17.25
CA PRO A 27 -4.61 5.95 -17.55
C PRO A 27 -3.59 6.90 -16.95
N PRO A 28 -3.09 7.90 -17.70
CA PRO A 28 -2.12 8.82 -17.15
C PRO A 28 -2.74 9.31 -15.86
N TYR A 29 -2.09 9.04 -14.75
CA TYR A 29 -2.49 9.55 -13.46
C TYR A 29 -2.75 11.02 -13.69
N GLY A 30 -4.02 11.48 -13.53
CA GLY A 30 -4.34 12.86 -13.76
C GLY A 30 -3.35 13.66 -12.94
N GLU A 31 -2.72 14.66 -13.54
CA GLU A 31 -1.72 15.49 -12.88
C GLU A 31 -2.29 15.89 -11.52
N GLY A 32 -1.74 15.33 -10.42
CA GLY A 32 -2.17 15.58 -9.05
C GLY A 32 -2.79 14.39 -8.28
N GLN A 33 -3.11 13.26 -8.90
CA GLN A 33 -3.52 12.08 -8.14
C GLN A 33 -2.31 11.22 -7.76
N ILE A 34 -1.58 11.69 -6.77
CA ILE A 34 -0.65 10.87 -6.02
C ILE A 34 -1.53 9.97 -5.15
N GLY A 35 -1.41 8.64 -5.28
CA GLY A 35 -2.11 7.71 -4.41
C GLY A 35 -1.77 7.98 -2.94
N LEU A 36 -2.73 7.79 -2.05
CA LEU A 36 -2.52 7.93 -0.61
C LEU A 36 -1.78 6.71 -0.08
N THR A 37 -0.89 6.89 0.87
CA THR A 37 -0.26 5.78 1.56
C THR A 37 -1.25 5.16 2.53
N ALA A 38 -1.41 3.82 2.48
CA ALA A 38 -2.13 3.07 3.49
C ALA A 38 -1.17 2.19 4.31
N VAL A 39 -1.57 1.94 5.56
CA VAL A 39 -0.84 1.09 6.50
C VAL A 39 -1.75 -0.01 7.02
N VAL A 40 -1.30 -1.24 6.97
CA VAL A 40 -2.04 -2.42 7.43
C VAL A 40 -2.02 -2.50 8.95
N LEU A 41 -3.20 -2.71 9.56
CA LEU A 41 -3.40 -2.79 11.01
C LEU A 41 -3.31 -4.21 11.57
N CYS A 42 -3.57 -5.23 10.76
CA CYS A 42 -3.68 -6.61 11.19
C CYS A 42 -2.68 -7.53 10.51
N SER A 43 -2.44 -8.69 11.10
CA SER A 43 -1.66 -9.74 10.46
C SER A 43 -2.50 -10.46 9.40
N ASN A 44 -1.86 -10.88 8.30
CA ASN A 44 -2.49 -11.65 7.23
C ASN A 44 -3.71 -10.99 6.56
N LEU A 45 -3.65 -9.66 6.31
CA LEU A 45 -4.63 -8.98 5.48
C LEU A 45 -4.57 -9.52 4.05
N THR A 46 -5.67 -10.11 3.60
CA THR A 46 -5.73 -10.68 2.25
C THR A 46 -6.00 -9.57 1.21
N VAL A 47 -5.12 -9.47 0.23
CA VAL A 47 -5.36 -8.71 -1.01
C VAL A 47 -6.16 -9.61 -1.95
N ARG A 48 -7.26 -9.12 -2.47
CA ARG A 48 -8.19 -9.86 -3.32
C ARG A 48 -8.31 -9.25 -4.69
N LYS A 49 -8.62 -10.08 -5.67
CA LYS A 49 -8.78 -9.66 -7.06
C LYS A 49 -9.96 -8.68 -7.23
N ASP A 50 -11.04 -8.91 -6.51
CA ASP A 50 -12.25 -8.09 -6.55
C ASP A 50 -12.70 -7.68 -5.15
N ARG A 51 -13.61 -6.72 -5.05
CA ARG A 51 -14.22 -6.21 -3.82
C ARG A 51 -15.20 -7.21 -3.20
N SER A 52 -14.73 -8.40 -2.86
CA SER A 52 -15.54 -9.45 -2.25
C SER A 52 -14.69 -10.37 -1.38
N ALA A 53 -15.22 -10.75 -0.21
CA ALA A 53 -14.57 -11.69 0.69
C ALA A 53 -14.42 -13.10 0.09
N SER A 54 -15.20 -13.44 -0.93
CA SER A 54 -15.13 -14.72 -1.66
C SER A 54 -14.27 -14.65 -2.93
N SER A 55 -13.77 -13.46 -3.30
CA SER A 55 -12.90 -13.32 -4.46
C SER A 55 -11.55 -13.99 -4.25
N GLU A 56 -10.90 -14.35 -5.34
CA GLU A 56 -9.57 -14.95 -5.36
C GLU A 56 -8.57 -14.10 -4.55
N ALA A 57 -7.77 -14.76 -3.73
CA ALA A 57 -6.67 -14.13 -3.00
C ALA A 57 -5.46 -13.95 -3.93
N VAL A 58 -4.97 -12.72 -4.03
CA VAL A 58 -3.77 -12.37 -4.81
C VAL A 58 -2.52 -12.56 -3.95
N THR A 59 -2.53 -12.00 -2.74
CA THR A 59 -1.43 -12.07 -1.76
C THR A 59 -1.96 -11.76 -0.36
N THR A 60 -1.07 -11.79 0.64
CA THR A 60 -1.36 -11.36 2.02
C THR A 60 -0.35 -10.35 2.49
N LEU A 61 -0.81 -9.39 3.28
CA LEU A 61 0.01 -8.33 3.88
C LEU A 61 0.03 -8.48 5.40
N ASN A 62 1.18 -8.22 6.00
CA ASN A 62 1.34 -8.21 7.45
C ASN A 62 1.11 -6.81 8.04
N ALA A 63 0.88 -6.75 9.35
CA ALA A 63 0.78 -5.50 10.08
C ALA A 63 1.98 -4.60 9.80
N GLY A 64 1.72 -3.30 9.59
CA GLY A 64 2.75 -2.32 9.24
C GLY A 64 3.17 -2.31 7.77
N ALA A 65 2.70 -3.24 6.94
CA ALA A 65 2.90 -3.16 5.49
C ALA A 65 2.28 -1.88 4.94
N ARG A 66 2.92 -1.29 3.94
CA ARG A 66 2.51 -0.04 3.30
C ARG A 66 2.21 -0.30 1.84
N PHE A 67 1.17 0.33 1.33
CA PHE A 67 0.79 0.28 -0.06
C PHE A 67 0.12 1.59 -0.48
N MET A 68 -0.10 1.78 -1.77
CA MET A 68 -0.80 2.94 -2.30
C MET A 68 -2.28 2.63 -2.50
N VAL A 69 -3.14 3.60 -2.14
CA VAL A 69 -4.59 3.61 -2.35
C VAL A 69 -4.96 4.79 -3.20
N GLN A 70 -5.76 4.56 -4.23
CA GLN A 70 -6.33 5.61 -5.07
C GLN A 70 -7.84 5.72 -4.87
N ASN A 71 -8.49 4.59 -4.56
CA ASN A 71 -9.94 4.53 -4.42
C ASN A 71 -10.36 3.77 -3.16
N GLN A 72 -11.43 4.27 -2.52
CA GLN A 72 -12.15 3.55 -1.48
C GLN A 72 -13.62 3.48 -1.89
N VAL A 73 -14.18 2.28 -1.98
CA VAL A 73 -15.54 2.02 -2.42
C VAL A 73 -16.15 0.88 -1.62
N ASP A 74 -17.32 1.09 -1.04
CA ASP A 74 -18.12 0.06 -0.36
C ASP A 74 -17.35 -0.74 0.70
N GLY A 75 -16.52 -0.07 1.51
CA GLY A 75 -15.72 -0.70 2.56
C GLY A 75 -14.47 -1.44 2.05
N TRP A 76 -14.11 -1.25 0.79
CA TRP A 76 -12.88 -1.75 0.18
C TRP A 76 -11.96 -0.61 -0.25
N ALA A 77 -10.67 -0.81 -0.09
CA ALA A 77 -9.63 0.07 -0.62
C ALA A 77 -8.87 -0.68 -1.72
N ASP A 78 -8.61 -0.01 -2.84
CA ASP A 78 -7.69 -0.56 -3.82
C ASP A 78 -6.29 -0.64 -3.21
N CYS A 79 -5.55 -1.66 -3.59
CA CYS A 79 -4.21 -1.92 -3.08
C CYS A 79 -3.26 -1.99 -4.26
N PHE A 80 -2.31 -1.07 -4.30
CA PHE A 80 -1.22 -1.10 -5.25
C PHE A 80 0.11 -1.28 -4.50
N LEU A 81 0.74 -2.42 -4.73
CA LEU A 81 2.06 -2.76 -4.24
C LEU A 81 3.05 -2.57 -5.39
N SER A 82 3.95 -1.62 -5.23
CA SER A 82 5.11 -1.51 -6.09
C SER A 82 6.15 -2.51 -5.61
N ASP A 83 6.41 -3.53 -6.41
CA ASP A 83 7.57 -4.39 -6.20
C ASP A 83 8.56 -4.11 -7.33
N ASP A 84 9.71 -3.55 -6.97
CA ASP A 84 10.76 -3.18 -7.94
C ASP A 84 11.40 -4.40 -8.60
N VAL A 85 11.08 -5.62 -8.15
CA VAL A 85 11.72 -6.86 -8.62
C VAL A 85 10.80 -7.74 -9.46
N ASP A 86 9.47 -7.80 -9.18
CA ASP A 86 8.55 -8.77 -9.81
C ASP A 86 7.28 -8.16 -10.47
N GLY A 87 7.29 -6.85 -10.72
CA GLY A 87 6.11 -6.19 -11.30
C GLY A 87 4.93 -6.18 -10.34
N GLY A 88 4.60 -5.03 -9.84
CA GLY A 88 3.67 -4.76 -8.75
C GLY A 88 2.39 -5.57 -8.76
N CYS A 89 1.86 -5.81 -7.58
CA CYS A 89 0.59 -6.50 -7.35
C CYS A 89 -0.50 -5.46 -7.12
N SER A 90 -1.64 -5.63 -7.77
CA SER A 90 -2.83 -4.81 -7.53
C SER A 90 -4.01 -5.68 -7.11
N GLY A 91 -4.91 -5.11 -6.30
CA GLY A 91 -6.10 -5.81 -5.84
C GLY A 91 -6.91 -4.93 -4.87
N TRP A 92 -7.68 -5.56 -4.03
CA TRP A 92 -8.57 -4.92 -3.07
C TRP A 92 -8.37 -5.49 -1.67
N VAL A 93 -8.37 -4.62 -0.67
CA VAL A 93 -8.34 -4.99 0.74
C VAL A 93 -9.58 -4.43 1.45
N ASN A 94 -10.00 -5.09 2.52
CA ASN A 94 -11.04 -4.54 3.37
C ASN A 94 -10.50 -3.29 4.09
N ALA A 95 -11.19 -2.16 3.92
CA ALA A 95 -10.78 -0.85 4.43
C ALA A 95 -10.80 -0.76 5.98
N ASP A 96 -11.54 -1.62 6.68
CA ASP A 96 -11.58 -1.64 8.14
C ASP A 96 -10.24 -2.05 8.78
N TYR A 97 -9.37 -2.67 8.00
CA TYR A 97 -8.07 -3.17 8.48
C TYR A 97 -6.87 -2.35 8.01
N VAL A 98 -7.11 -1.13 7.53
CA VAL A 98 -6.05 -0.23 7.08
C VAL A 98 -6.30 1.20 7.58
N VAL A 99 -5.24 1.96 7.75
CA VAL A 99 -5.30 3.42 7.90
C VAL A 99 -4.79 4.04 6.61
N VAL A 100 -5.63 4.82 5.96
CA VAL A 100 -5.29 5.53 4.72
C VAL A 100 -4.90 6.96 5.08
N ASP A 101 -3.82 7.45 4.47
CA ASP A 101 -3.22 8.76 4.71
C ASP A 101 -2.97 9.05 6.21
N PRO A 102 -2.23 8.18 6.92
CA PRO A 102 -1.96 8.39 8.34
C PRO A 102 -1.15 9.66 8.52
N ALA A 103 -1.42 10.39 9.60
CA ALA A 103 -0.48 11.41 10.08
C ALA A 103 0.86 10.75 10.42
N TRP A 104 1.95 11.51 10.32
CA TRP A 104 3.29 10.99 10.55
C TRP A 104 3.91 11.61 11.78
N TYR A 105 4.52 10.79 12.60
CA TYR A 105 5.34 11.21 13.72
C TYR A 105 6.83 11.10 13.35
N ARG A 106 7.58 12.16 13.60
CA ARG A 106 9.04 12.13 13.48
C ARG A 106 9.64 12.10 14.87
N THR A 107 10.48 11.12 15.13
CA THR A 107 11.20 11.04 16.41
C THR A 107 12.16 12.23 16.55
N ASN A 108 12.22 12.78 17.78
CA ASN A 108 13.16 13.83 18.17
C ASN A 108 14.05 13.26 19.30
N GLY A 109 15.18 12.71 18.91
CA GLY A 109 16.05 11.93 19.79
C GLY A 109 15.59 10.47 19.95
N ALA A 110 16.35 9.73 20.75
CA ALA A 110 16.06 8.33 21.04
C ALA A 110 14.70 8.20 21.74
N THR A 111 13.76 7.52 21.09
CA THR A 111 12.35 7.44 21.52
C THR A 111 12.00 6.02 21.94
N ALA A 112 11.61 5.83 23.21
CA ALA A 112 11.17 4.52 23.70
C ALA A 112 9.78 4.16 23.21
N VAL A 113 9.60 2.91 22.77
CA VAL A 113 8.30 2.33 22.41
C VAL A 113 7.85 1.40 23.51
N TYR A 114 6.59 1.53 23.92
CA TYR A 114 6.00 0.79 25.03
C TYR A 114 4.89 -0.16 24.51
N ALA A 115 4.62 -1.21 25.28
CA ALA A 115 3.57 -2.17 24.96
C ALA A 115 2.15 -1.58 25.11
N TRP A 116 1.97 -0.60 26.01
CA TRP A 116 0.73 0.17 26.22
C TRP A 116 1.05 1.58 26.73
N ASN A 117 0.07 2.44 26.86
CA ASN A 117 0.17 3.86 27.20
C ASN A 117 0.55 4.13 28.69
N ASP A 118 1.61 3.50 29.18
CA ASP A 118 2.17 3.71 30.51
C ASP A 118 3.70 3.66 30.44
N THR A 119 4.38 4.61 31.06
CA THR A 119 5.86 4.63 31.17
C THR A 119 6.44 3.47 31.98
N LYS A 120 5.60 2.77 32.77
CA LYS A 120 5.95 1.54 33.48
C LYS A 120 5.74 0.29 32.65
N ALA A 121 5.09 0.40 31.48
CA ALA A 121 4.90 -0.71 30.58
C ALA A 121 6.25 -1.25 30.07
N PRO A 122 6.32 -2.53 29.68
CA PRO A 122 7.49 -3.07 29.02
C PRO A 122 7.86 -2.24 27.81
N ARG A 123 9.14 -1.91 27.67
CA ARG A 123 9.66 -1.33 26.44
C ARG A 123 9.80 -2.43 25.41
N VAL A 124 9.14 -2.23 24.27
CA VAL A 124 9.15 -3.19 23.14
C VAL A 124 10.11 -2.77 22.02
N GLY A 125 10.62 -1.53 22.09
CA GLY A 125 11.59 -1.02 21.14
C GLY A 125 12.21 0.31 21.58
N LEU A 126 13.25 0.69 20.85
CA LEU A 126 13.89 1.99 20.89
C LEU A 126 14.07 2.45 19.45
N LEU A 127 13.62 3.64 19.16
CA LEU A 127 13.72 4.29 17.85
C LEU A 127 14.84 5.31 17.88
N ASP A 128 15.54 5.44 16.78
CA ASP A 128 16.58 6.45 16.60
C ASP A 128 15.99 7.82 16.29
N ASP A 129 16.83 8.84 16.34
CA ASP A 129 16.44 10.21 15.98
C ASP A 129 16.08 10.31 14.49
N GLY A 130 15.02 11.05 14.19
CA GLY A 130 14.61 11.36 12.82
C GLY A 130 13.80 10.27 12.12
N GLU A 131 13.45 9.18 12.79
CA GLU A 131 12.60 8.15 12.20
C GLU A 131 11.17 8.66 11.95
N MET A 132 10.60 8.29 10.80
CA MET A 132 9.25 8.64 10.40
C MET A 132 8.30 7.45 10.55
N LEU A 133 7.30 7.59 11.41
CA LEU A 133 6.35 6.54 11.76
C LEU A 133 4.92 6.98 11.46
N PRO A 134 4.10 6.13 10.84
CA PRO A 134 2.69 6.43 10.68
C PRO A 134 1.98 6.32 12.03
N ILE A 135 1.16 7.33 12.33
CA ILE A 135 0.30 7.37 13.51
C ILE A 135 -0.97 6.58 13.22
N LEU A 136 -1.22 5.54 14.00
CA LEU A 136 -2.44 4.73 13.90
C LEU A 136 -3.57 5.29 14.78
N LYS A 137 -3.20 5.90 15.92
CA LYS A 137 -4.14 6.51 16.86
C LYS A 137 -3.45 7.60 17.65
N ASP A 138 -4.14 8.72 17.86
CA ASP A 138 -3.79 9.74 18.83
C ASP A 138 -4.63 9.53 20.09
N ASP A 139 -3.98 9.38 21.24
CA ASP A 139 -4.59 9.11 22.54
C ASP A 139 -4.09 10.13 23.60
N GLY A 140 -4.22 11.38 23.28
CA GLY A 140 -3.82 12.48 24.17
C GLY A 140 -2.31 12.63 24.30
N ASP A 141 -1.73 12.23 25.43
CA ASP A 141 -0.29 12.28 25.65
C ASP A 141 0.48 11.14 24.96
N TRP A 142 -0.23 10.22 24.34
CA TRP A 142 0.33 9.03 23.71
C TRP A 142 -0.08 8.92 22.25
N LEU A 143 0.79 8.31 21.46
CA LEU A 143 0.52 7.92 20.07
C LEU A 143 0.67 6.41 19.94
N VAL A 144 -0.24 5.79 19.24
CA VAL A 144 -0.03 4.44 18.68
C VAL A 144 0.61 4.61 17.32
N VAL A 145 1.79 4.04 17.14
CA VAL A 145 2.54 4.10 15.90
C VAL A 145 2.71 2.72 15.29
N SER A 146 2.77 2.68 13.96
CA SER A 146 3.09 1.45 13.26
C SER A 146 4.59 1.25 13.20
N LEU A 147 5.01 0.06 13.61
CA LEU A 147 6.35 -0.47 13.43
C LEU A 147 6.30 -1.52 12.31
N ARG A 148 7.45 -1.94 11.81
CA ARG A 148 7.49 -3.01 10.81
C ARG A 148 7.03 -4.34 11.45
N GLY A 149 5.82 -4.79 11.12
CA GLY A 149 5.23 -6.03 11.61
C GLY A 149 4.56 -5.94 12.99
N ALA A 150 4.48 -4.76 13.60
CA ALA A 150 3.86 -4.55 14.92
C ALA A 150 3.34 -3.12 15.07
N SER A 151 2.71 -2.84 16.20
CA SER A 151 2.42 -1.48 16.68
C SER A 151 2.95 -1.29 18.09
N GLY A 152 3.15 -0.04 18.48
CA GLY A 152 3.59 0.29 19.84
C GLY A 152 3.15 1.68 20.24
N TRP A 153 3.33 1.99 21.52
CA TRP A 153 2.97 3.26 22.11
C TRP A 153 4.20 4.12 22.34
N ILE A 154 4.14 5.36 21.91
CA ILE A 154 5.15 6.39 22.21
C ILE A 154 4.49 7.51 22.98
N ARG A 155 5.22 8.10 23.92
CA ARG A 155 4.75 9.26 24.66
C ARG A 155 5.14 10.52 23.91
N LYS A 156 4.18 11.42 23.68
CA LYS A 156 4.45 12.75 23.13
C LYS A 156 5.40 13.53 24.04
N THR A 157 6.35 14.19 23.43
CA THR A 157 7.24 15.15 24.12
C THR A 157 6.57 16.53 24.23
N ALA A 158 7.14 17.42 24.99
CA ALA A 158 6.62 18.79 25.10
C ALA A 158 6.67 19.57 23.77
N SER A 159 7.54 19.15 22.85
CA SER A 159 7.65 19.72 21.49
C SER A 159 6.59 19.19 20.52
N ASP A 160 5.86 18.15 20.89
CA ASP A 160 4.83 17.52 20.06
C ASP A 160 3.41 18.02 20.42
N LYS A 161 3.31 18.93 21.38
CA LYS A 161 2.08 19.58 21.85
C LYS A 161 2.00 20.99 21.27
#